data_5ae20a2c5bf3829e4fb72bdced2b6780
#
_entry.id   5ae20a2c5bf3829e4fb72bdced2b6780
#
_cell.length_a   1.000
_cell.length_b   1.000
_cell.length_c   1.000
_cell.angle_alpha   90.00
_cell.angle_beta   90.00
_cell.angle_gamma   90.00
#
_symmetry.space_group_name_H-M   'P 1'
#
loop_
_entity.id
_entity.type
_entity.pdbx_description
1 polymer ?
#
loop_
_entity_poly.entity_id
_entity_poly.type
_entity_poly.pdbx_seq_one_letter_code
_entity_poly.pdbx_strand_id
1 'polypeptide(L)'
;MRIAVTTPNGNVGSHLTRMLVRAGARPLLLTRHPDRIAEELRPHVDIATADSQDAAAVVAATRGVDALYWVDPSVMSDDPLADYDRATDALVRAVEANGIRRVVFQSSVGAEKRHGAGEIDGLAATELALDALDIDVTHLRCGYFFSNLLLDQEALEAGRLQTVLPLEARMPWVAPRDIAEVAALTLLNREWSGRRVQAVHGPADLSWSEVAEILTRELGREVSVERIADDDMRQGLLSAGMPPAMADAVLGMSTGLRGDFVPEQERSVETTTPTRLRSWVREELAGALYDLASKSEGRE
;
A
#
# COMPACT_ATOMS: atom_id res chain seq x y z
N MET A 1 -8.66 -3.87 23.92
CA MET A 1 -8.89 -3.27 22.59
C MET A 1 -8.67 -4.38 21.57
N ARG A 2 -9.70 -4.73 20.81
CA ARG A 2 -9.66 -5.71 19.75
C ARG A 2 -9.36 -4.99 18.43
N ILE A 3 -8.24 -5.33 17.79
CA ILE A 3 -7.79 -4.70 16.54
C ILE A 3 -8.07 -5.66 15.39
N ALA A 4 -8.65 -5.17 14.30
CA ALA A 4 -8.77 -5.91 13.06
C ALA A 4 -7.82 -5.35 12.00
N VAL A 5 -7.32 -6.24 11.12
CA VAL A 5 -6.38 -5.91 10.04
C VAL A 5 -6.92 -6.52 8.76
N THR A 6 -7.17 -5.68 7.75
CA THR A 6 -7.44 -6.12 6.39
C THR A 6 -6.14 -6.37 5.61
N THR A 7 -6.20 -7.13 4.54
CA THR A 7 -5.04 -7.46 3.69
C THR A 7 -3.80 -7.96 4.46
N PRO A 8 -3.96 -8.92 5.43
CA PRO A 8 -2.86 -9.33 6.32
C PRO A 8 -1.70 -10.04 5.62
N ASN A 9 -1.89 -10.47 4.36
CA ASN A 9 -0.84 -11.09 3.52
C ASN A 9 -0.22 -10.10 2.52
N GLY A 10 -0.64 -8.82 2.54
CA GLY A 10 -0.09 -7.78 1.67
C GLY A 10 1.24 -7.23 2.18
N ASN A 11 1.86 -6.37 1.35
CA ASN A 11 3.18 -5.79 1.62
C ASN A 11 3.27 -5.08 2.98
N VAL A 12 2.23 -4.40 3.40
CA VAL A 12 2.18 -3.70 4.70
C VAL A 12 1.54 -4.58 5.77
N GLY A 13 0.39 -5.21 5.46
CA GLY A 13 -0.40 -5.98 6.44
C GLY A 13 0.36 -7.14 7.07
N SER A 14 1.28 -7.78 6.34
CA SER A 14 2.12 -8.87 6.85
C SER A 14 3.09 -8.40 7.94
N HIS A 15 3.72 -7.24 7.75
CA HIS A 15 4.57 -6.62 8.75
C HIS A 15 3.73 -6.13 9.95
N LEU A 16 2.61 -5.44 9.70
CA LEU A 16 1.72 -4.94 10.73
C LEU A 16 1.23 -6.07 11.65
N THR A 17 0.79 -7.18 11.07
CA THR A 17 0.33 -8.33 11.85
C THR A 17 1.41 -8.84 12.81
N ARG A 18 2.65 -9.00 12.33
CA ARG A 18 3.79 -9.45 13.15
C ARG A 18 4.13 -8.44 14.25
N MET A 19 4.06 -7.14 13.96
CA MET A 19 4.32 -6.07 14.93
C MET A 19 3.27 -6.05 16.04
N LEU A 20 1.98 -6.19 15.70
CA LEU A 20 0.90 -6.26 16.67
C LEU A 20 1.03 -7.50 17.58
N VAL A 21 1.34 -8.67 17.01
CA VAL A 21 1.59 -9.90 17.77
C VAL A 21 2.79 -9.73 18.72
N ARG A 22 3.89 -9.15 18.24
CA ARG A 22 5.07 -8.86 19.08
C ARG A 22 4.77 -7.87 20.22
N ALA A 23 3.82 -6.96 20.01
CA ALA A 23 3.34 -6.04 21.04
C ALA A 23 2.35 -6.68 22.03
N GLY A 24 2.10 -7.99 21.93
CA GLY A 24 1.18 -8.73 22.80
C GLY A 24 -0.29 -8.58 22.43
N ALA A 25 -0.61 -7.98 21.29
CA ALA A 25 -1.97 -7.96 20.76
C ALA A 25 -2.32 -9.29 20.08
N ARG A 26 -3.61 -9.63 20.08
CA ARG A 26 -4.17 -10.74 19.29
C ARG A 26 -5.09 -10.15 18.22
N PRO A 27 -4.54 -9.75 17.03
CA PRO A 27 -5.33 -9.11 16.01
C PRO A 27 -6.29 -10.11 15.33
N LEU A 28 -7.43 -9.60 14.90
CA LEU A 28 -8.34 -10.28 13.98
C LEU A 28 -7.89 -9.97 12.53
N LEU A 29 -7.59 -11.01 11.77
CA LEU A 29 -7.18 -10.88 10.37
C LEU A 29 -8.37 -11.13 9.45
N LEU A 30 -8.73 -10.13 8.62
CA LEU A 30 -9.74 -10.28 7.58
C LEU A 30 -9.03 -10.60 6.26
N THR A 31 -9.33 -11.76 5.69
CA THR A 31 -8.69 -12.22 4.45
C THR A 31 -9.63 -13.13 3.64
N ARG A 32 -9.51 -13.09 2.32
CA ARG A 32 -10.16 -14.06 1.42
C ARG A 32 -9.48 -15.44 1.45
N HIS A 33 -8.20 -15.46 1.88
CA HIS A 33 -7.33 -16.64 1.81
C HIS A 33 -6.74 -16.96 3.19
N PRO A 34 -7.53 -17.56 4.11
CA PRO A 34 -7.07 -17.89 5.46
C PRO A 34 -5.94 -18.94 5.48
N ASP A 35 -5.86 -19.77 4.43
CA ASP A 35 -4.80 -20.74 4.21
C ASP A 35 -3.41 -20.10 4.00
N ARG A 36 -3.35 -18.87 3.49
CA ARG A 36 -2.12 -18.11 3.27
C ARG A 36 -1.55 -17.43 4.52
N ILE A 37 -2.27 -17.45 5.64
CA ILE A 37 -1.73 -16.95 6.90
C ILE A 37 -0.63 -17.89 7.38
N ALA A 38 0.56 -17.32 7.59
CA ALA A 38 1.75 -18.05 8.02
C ALA A 38 1.46 -18.90 9.29
N GLU A 39 1.90 -20.14 9.29
CA GLU A 39 1.56 -21.13 10.32
C GLU A 39 1.99 -20.65 11.72
N GLU A 40 3.15 -20.03 11.82
CA GLU A 40 3.68 -19.47 13.06
C GLU A 40 2.83 -18.33 13.65
N LEU A 41 2.01 -17.65 12.84
CA LEU A 41 1.12 -16.59 13.30
C LEU A 41 -0.23 -17.12 13.81
N ARG A 42 -0.70 -18.26 13.30
CA ARG A 42 -2.04 -18.79 13.59
C ARG A 42 -2.37 -18.94 15.09
N PRO A 43 -1.44 -19.36 15.97
CA PRO A 43 -1.71 -19.41 17.41
C PRO A 43 -1.93 -18.04 18.07
N HIS A 44 -1.47 -16.95 17.41
CA HIS A 44 -1.40 -15.61 17.96
C HIS A 44 -2.43 -14.63 17.38
N VAL A 45 -3.27 -15.07 16.45
CA VAL A 45 -4.25 -14.23 15.75
C VAL A 45 -5.63 -14.90 15.74
N ASP A 46 -6.66 -14.12 15.52
CA ASP A 46 -7.97 -14.63 15.09
C ASP A 46 -8.07 -14.43 13.57
N ILE A 47 -8.79 -15.29 12.87
CA ILE A 47 -8.93 -15.22 11.41
C ILE A 47 -10.40 -15.24 11.04
N ALA A 48 -10.82 -14.29 10.20
CA ALA A 48 -12.14 -14.27 9.60
C ALA A 48 -12.01 -14.24 8.07
N THR A 49 -12.78 -15.09 7.40
CA THR A 49 -12.86 -15.06 5.94
C THR A 49 -13.86 -13.98 5.54
N ALA A 50 -13.35 -12.94 4.88
CA ALA A 50 -14.17 -11.85 4.34
C ALA A 50 -13.49 -11.25 3.11
N ASP A 51 -14.30 -10.89 2.13
CA ASP A 51 -13.92 -9.99 1.05
C ASP A 51 -14.21 -8.56 1.50
N SER A 52 -13.26 -7.64 1.33
CA SER A 52 -13.43 -6.24 1.68
C SER A 52 -14.51 -5.51 0.86
N GLN A 53 -14.95 -6.10 -0.25
CA GLN A 53 -16.05 -5.58 -1.07
C GLN A 53 -17.42 -6.19 -0.70
N ASP A 54 -17.46 -7.17 0.21
CA ASP A 54 -18.70 -7.76 0.74
C ASP A 54 -19.05 -7.13 2.08
N ALA A 55 -19.92 -6.13 2.05
CA ALA A 55 -20.36 -5.41 3.23
C ALA A 55 -20.95 -6.33 4.31
N ALA A 56 -21.72 -7.35 3.94
CA ALA A 56 -22.33 -8.27 4.90
C ALA A 56 -21.25 -9.13 5.59
N ALA A 57 -20.27 -9.63 4.83
CA ALA A 57 -19.16 -10.39 5.36
C ALA A 57 -18.27 -9.53 6.28
N VAL A 58 -17.94 -8.29 5.88
CA VAL A 58 -17.13 -7.37 6.70
C VAL A 58 -17.85 -7.00 7.99
N VAL A 59 -19.13 -6.65 7.94
CA VAL A 59 -19.95 -6.37 9.13
C VAL A 59 -19.98 -7.57 10.08
N ALA A 60 -20.20 -8.78 9.54
CA ALA A 60 -20.23 -9.99 10.37
C ALA A 60 -18.87 -10.28 11.03
N ALA A 61 -17.78 -10.13 10.28
CA ALA A 61 -16.43 -10.42 10.73
C ALA A 61 -15.92 -9.42 11.79
N THR A 62 -16.32 -8.14 11.71
CA THR A 62 -15.79 -7.08 12.58
C THR A 62 -16.60 -6.85 13.86
N ARG A 63 -17.49 -7.77 14.23
CA ARG A 63 -18.25 -7.67 15.51
C ARG A 63 -17.31 -7.62 16.71
N GLY A 64 -17.50 -6.61 17.55
CA GLY A 64 -16.71 -6.41 18.76
C GLY A 64 -15.27 -5.94 18.50
N VAL A 65 -14.99 -5.42 17.30
CA VAL A 65 -13.72 -4.75 16.97
C VAL A 65 -13.78 -3.30 17.49
N ASP A 66 -12.71 -2.87 18.17
CA ASP A 66 -12.57 -1.50 18.68
C ASP A 66 -11.81 -0.59 17.69
N ALA A 67 -10.83 -1.16 17.00
CA ALA A 67 -9.96 -0.44 16.06
C ALA A 67 -9.71 -1.27 14.79
N LEU A 68 -9.71 -0.62 13.64
CA LEU A 68 -9.58 -1.26 12.34
C LEU A 68 -8.44 -0.62 11.53
N TYR A 69 -7.52 -1.45 11.04
CA TYR A 69 -6.63 -1.08 9.96
C TYR A 69 -7.28 -1.46 8.63
N TRP A 70 -7.50 -0.48 7.78
CA TRP A 70 -8.18 -0.66 6.51
C TRP A 70 -7.29 -0.32 5.33
N VAL A 71 -7.35 -1.18 4.32
CA VAL A 71 -6.73 -1.00 3.00
C VAL A 71 -7.78 -1.32 1.96
N ASP A 72 -8.02 -0.40 1.05
CA ASP A 72 -8.79 -0.67 -0.15
C ASP A 72 -7.91 -1.46 -1.12
N PRO A 73 -8.26 -2.70 -1.47
CA PRO A 73 -7.44 -3.48 -2.37
C PRO A 73 -7.63 -3.01 -3.81
N SER A 74 -6.53 -2.77 -4.50
CA SER A 74 -6.54 -2.69 -5.96
C SER A 74 -6.88 -4.08 -6.53
N VAL A 75 -7.89 -4.16 -7.34
CA VAL A 75 -8.41 -5.40 -7.94
C VAL A 75 -8.37 -5.28 -9.45
N MET A 76 -7.93 -6.33 -10.14
CA MET A 76 -8.00 -6.39 -11.61
C MET A 76 -9.46 -6.37 -12.04
N SER A 77 -9.91 -5.27 -12.63
CA SER A 77 -11.32 -4.98 -12.87
C SER A 77 -11.54 -4.05 -14.06
N ASP A 78 -12.72 -4.14 -14.65
CA ASP A 78 -13.18 -3.23 -15.70
C ASP A 78 -13.67 -1.88 -15.16
N ASP A 79 -13.89 -1.76 -13.84
CA ASP A 79 -14.28 -0.52 -13.17
C ASP A 79 -13.61 -0.43 -11.78
N PRO A 80 -12.32 -0.05 -11.74
CA PRO A 80 -11.55 -0.02 -10.49
C PRO A 80 -12.10 0.97 -9.47
N LEU A 81 -12.65 2.12 -9.88
CA LEU A 81 -13.22 3.08 -8.93
C LEU A 81 -14.49 2.56 -8.28
N ALA A 82 -15.34 1.84 -9.01
CA ALA A 82 -16.49 1.17 -8.40
C ALA A 82 -16.08 0.06 -7.40
N ASP A 83 -14.91 -0.56 -7.58
CA ASP A 83 -14.36 -1.49 -6.58
C ASP A 83 -13.99 -0.76 -5.29
N TYR A 84 -13.38 0.42 -5.37
CA TYR A 84 -13.13 1.28 -4.21
C TYR A 84 -14.43 1.70 -3.53
N ASP A 85 -15.44 2.10 -4.29
CA ASP A 85 -16.75 2.47 -3.74
C ASP A 85 -17.39 1.32 -2.96
N ARG A 86 -17.31 0.07 -3.48
CA ARG A 86 -17.81 -1.11 -2.77
C ARG A 86 -17.07 -1.39 -1.48
N ALA A 87 -15.74 -1.27 -1.49
CA ALA A 87 -14.92 -1.46 -0.30
C ALA A 87 -15.19 -0.36 0.75
N THR A 88 -15.37 0.88 0.30
CA THR A 88 -15.75 2.01 1.14
C THR A 88 -17.12 1.81 1.78
N ASP A 89 -18.14 1.36 1.01
CA ASP A 89 -19.46 1.04 1.55
C ASP A 89 -19.40 -0.07 2.61
N ALA A 90 -18.61 -1.10 2.36
CA ALA A 90 -18.41 -2.18 3.33
C ALA A 90 -17.75 -1.68 4.62
N LEU A 91 -16.74 -0.83 4.52
CA LEU A 91 -16.07 -0.19 5.64
C LEU A 91 -17.03 0.67 6.47
N VAL A 92 -17.75 1.58 5.81
CA VAL A 92 -18.69 2.51 6.47
C VAL A 92 -19.77 1.71 7.23
N ARG A 93 -20.40 0.74 6.56
CA ARG A 93 -21.41 -0.12 7.20
C ARG A 93 -20.87 -0.92 8.39
N ALA A 94 -19.63 -1.40 8.31
CA ALA A 94 -19.02 -2.11 9.41
C ALA A 94 -18.74 -1.19 10.60
N VAL A 95 -18.26 0.02 10.35
CA VAL A 95 -18.03 1.05 11.37
C VAL A 95 -19.35 1.39 12.09
N GLU A 96 -20.39 1.70 11.34
CA GLU A 96 -21.69 2.08 11.90
C GLU A 96 -22.36 0.91 12.64
N ALA A 97 -22.45 -0.26 12.01
CA ALA A 97 -23.17 -1.42 12.56
C ALA A 97 -22.50 -1.99 13.82
N ASN A 98 -21.19 -1.93 13.92
CA ASN A 98 -20.44 -2.52 15.02
C ASN A 98 -19.90 -1.48 16.03
N GLY A 99 -20.11 -0.17 15.77
CA GLY A 99 -19.63 0.90 16.62
C GLY A 99 -18.10 0.95 16.72
N ILE A 100 -17.40 0.69 15.61
CA ILE A 100 -15.94 0.76 15.54
C ILE A 100 -15.53 2.22 15.73
N ARG A 101 -14.76 2.49 16.77
CA ARG A 101 -14.43 3.86 17.17
C ARG A 101 -13.18 4.42 16.51
N ARG A 102 -12.29 3.56 16.01
CA ARG A 102 -11.01 3.98 15.46
C ARG A 102 -10.72 3.29 14.13
N VAL A 103 -10.32 4.08 13.14
CA VAL A 103 -9.87 3.57 11.84
C VAL A 103 -8.50 4.16 11.53
N VAL A 104 -7.55 3.29 11.19
CA VAL A 104 -6.28 3.67 10.56
C VAL A 104 -6.39 3.24 9.11
N PHE A 105 -6.54 4.21 8.22
CA PHE A 105 -6.74 3.99 6.80
C PHE A 105 -5.42 4.19 6.03
N GLN A 106 -5.01 3.17 5.29
CA GLN A 106 -3.86 3.25 4.40
C GLN A 106 -4.27 3.99 3.11
N SER A 107 -4.03 5.28 3.10
CA SER A 107 -4.21 6.16 1.96
C SER A 107 -2.90 6.38 1.21
N SER A 108 -2.86 7.31 0.29
CA SER A 108 -1.71 7.64 -0.54
C SER A 108 -1.44 9.13 -0.56
N VAL A 109 -0.18 9.51 -0.71
CA VAL A 109 0.19 10.82 -1.24
C VAL A 109 -0.56 11.02 -2.56
N GLY A 110 -1.16 12.19 -2.76
CA GLY A 110 -2.02 12.49 -3.90
C GLY A 110 -3.52 12.42 -3.59
N ALA A 111 -3.95 11.73 -2.52
CA ALA A 111 -5.36 11.70 -2.11
C ALA A 111 -5.90 13.10 -1.76
N GLU A 112 -5.04 14.02 -1.34
CA GLU A 112 -5.37 15.43 -1.10
C GLU A 112 -5.86 16.17 -2.34
N LYS A 113 -5.51 15.71 -3.56
CA LYS A 113 -6.01 16.28 -4.82
C LYS A 113 -7.51 16.02 -5.02
N ARG A 114 -8.02 14.96 -4.41
CA ARG A 114 -9.41 14.50 -4.48
C ARG A 114 -9.85 13.91 -5.82
N HIS A 115 -9.18 14.27 -6.91
CA HIS A 115 -9.50 13.77 -8.26
C HIS A 115 -8.32 13.95 -9.22
N GLY A 116 -8.32 13.19 -10.31
CA GLY A 116 -7.36 13.27 -11.39
C GLY A 116 -6.03 12.57 -11.11
N ALA A 117 -6.03 11.60 -10.20
CA ALA A 117 -4.87 10.78 -9.84
C ALA A 117 -5.16 9.27 -9.93
N GLY A 118 -6.02 8.85 -10.87
CA GLY A 118 -6.31 7.45 -11.14
C GLY A 118 -6.90 6.71 -9.95
N GLU A 119 -6.34 5.55 -9.56
CA GLU A 119 -6.83 4.79 -8.40
C GLU A 119 -6.75 5.56 -7.07
N ILE A 120 -5.87 6.57 -6.97
CA ILE A 120 -5.79 7.43 -5.77
C ILE A 120 -7.09 8.21 -5.55
N ASP A 121 -7.88 8.46 -6.59
CA ASP A 121 -9.19 9.10 -6.48
C ASP A 121 -10.16 8.24 -5.64
N GLY A 122 -10.08 6.91 -5.75
CA GLY A 122 -10.82 5.98 -4.90
C GLY A 122 -10.41 6.09 -3.43
N LEU A 123 -9.10 6.15 -3.15
CA LEU A 123 -8.60 6.38 -1.80
C LEU A 123 -9.07 7.73 -1.23
N ALA A 124 -9.09 8.77 -2.08
CA ALA A 124 -9.59 10.09 -1.69
C ALA A 124 -11.09 10.07 -1.35
N ALA A 125 -11.89 9.28 -2.07
CA ALA A 125 -13.30 9.07 -1.78
C ALA A 125 -13.49 8.36 -0.43
N THR A 126 -12.69 7.34 -0.14
CA THR A 126 -12.68 6.64 1.15
C THR A 126 -12.29 7.56 2.30
N GLU A 127 -11.27 8.44 2.13
CA GLU A 127 -10.95 9.47 3.14
C GLU A 127 -12.19 10.33 3.46
N LEU A 128 -12.89 10.83 2.42
CA LEU A 128 -14.07 11.68 2.61
C LEU A 128 -15.23 10.94 3.29
N ALA A 129 -15.44 9.67 2.93
CA ALA A 129 -16.48 8.84 3.58
C ALA A 129 -16.19 8.61 5.06
N LEU A 130 -14.92 8.33 5.43
CA LEU A 130 -14.50 8.19 6.83
C LEU A 130 -14.59 9.52 7.60
N ASP A 131 -14.25 10.63 6.94
CA ASP A 131 -14.31 11.97 7.52
C ASP A 131 -15.75 12.42 7.85
N ALA A 132 -16.74 11.81 7.22
CA ALA A 132 -18.16 12.07 7.49
C ALA A 132 -18.70 11.31 8.72
N LEU A 133 -17.93 10.36 9.27
CA LEU A 133 -18.33 9.56 10.42
C LEU A 133 -17.85 10.20 11.73
N ASP A 134 -18.60 9.97 12.82
CA ASP A 134 -18.20 10.40 14.18
C ASP A 134 -17.27 9.36 14.82
N ILE A 135 -16.04 9.27 14.29
CA ILE A 135 -15.02 8.34 14.75
C ILE A 135 -13.63 9.00 14.81
N ASP A 136 -12.71 8.35 15.49
CA ASP A 136 -11.30 8.69 15.44
C ASP A 136 -10.68 8.06 14.16
N VAL A 137 -10.19 8.87 13.23
CA VAL A 137 -9.59 8.38 11.98
C VAL A 137 -8.19 8.96 11.76
N THR A 138 -7.28 8.10 11.32
CA THR A 138 -5.98 8.53 10.82
C THR A 138 -5.81 8.04 9.39
N HIS A 139 -5.69 8.98 8.43
CA HIS A 139 -5.32 8.69 7.04
C HIS A 139 -3.80 8.65 6.93
N LEU A 140 -3.24 7.47 6.68
CA LEU A 140 -1.82 7.30 6.40
C LEU A 140 -1.58 7.57 4.92
N ARG A 141 -1.16 8.77 4.55
CA ARG A 141 -0.79 9.11 3.17
C ARG A 141 0.62 8.65 2.88
N CYS A 142 0.71 7.45 2.35
CA CYS A 142 1.97 6.78 2.07
C CYS A 142 2.62 7.31 0.79
N GLY A 143 3.95 7.46 0.80
CA GLY A 143 4.74 7.71 -0.39
C GLY A 143 4.79 6.51 -1.33
N TYR A 144 5.61 6.59 -2.39
CA TYR A 144 5.79 5.52 -3.37
C TYR A 144 6.50 4.32 -2.72
N PHE A 145 5.91 3.13 -2.81
CA PHE A 145 6.43 1.95 -2.12
C PHE A 145 7.70 1.42 -2.79
N PHE A 146 8.72 1.06 -2.00
CA PHE A 146 9.88 0.33 -2.51
C PHE A 146 9.47 -0.99 -3.18
N SER A 147 8.46 -1.68 -2.66
CA SER A 147 7.96 -2.93 -3.22
C SER A 147 7.37 -2.80 -4.63
N ASN A 148 7.08 -1.58 -5.11
CA ASN A 148 6.66 -1.38 -6.50
C ASN A 148 7.76 -1.74 -7.50
N LEU A 149 9.03 -1.76 -7.08
CA LEU A 149 10.14 -2.28 -7.87
C LEU A 149 10.01 -3.78 -8.19
N LEU A 150 9.16 -4.51 -7.45
CA LEU A 150 8.87 -5.93 -7.70
C LEU A 150 7.69 -6.15 -8.66
N LEU A 151 7.00 -5.08 -9.12
CA LEU A 151 5.86 -5.23 -10.04
C LEU A 151 6.30 -5.65 -11.44
N ASP A 152 7.51 -5.29 -11.85
CA ASP A 152 8.12 -5.70 -13.11
C ASP A 152 9.47 -6.39 -12.84
N GLN A 153 9.38 -7.65 -12.41
CA GLN A 153 10.54 -8.45 -12.04
C GLN A 153 11.43 -8.75 -13.22
N GLU A 154 10.83 -9.04 -14.38
CA GLU A 154 11.59 -9.34 -15.61
C GLU A 154 12.39 -8.13 -16.08
N ALA A 155 11.80 -6.93 -16.07
CA ALA A 155 12.52 -5.70 -16.39
C ALA A 155 13.64 -5.42 -15.38
N LEU A 156 13.36 -5.63 -14.09
CA LEU A 156 14.36 -5.46 -13.04
C LEU A 156 15.51 -6.48 -13.20
N GLU A 157 15.24 -7.75 -13.51
CA GLU A 157 16.24 -8.77 -13.79
C GLU A 157 17.05 -8.46 -15.06
N ALA A 158 16.38 -7.91 -16.08
CA ALA A 158 17.06 -7.43 -17.29
C ALA A 158 17.85 -6.12 -17.07
N GLY A 159 17.73 -5.49 -15.90
CA GLY A 159 18.38 -4.21 -15.59
C GLY A 159 17.82 -3.02 -16.36
N ARG A 160 16.56 -3.08 -16.78
CA ARG A 160 15.89 -2.04 -17.59
C ARG A 160 14.51 -1.73 -17.04
N LEU A 161 14.41 -0.72 -16.23
CA LEU A 161 13.15 -0.23 -15.69
C LEU A 161 12.55 0.84 -16.60
N GLN A 162 11.24 0.98 -16.58
CA GLN A 162 10.52 2.00 -17.33
C GLN A 162 9.64 2.83 -16.40
N THR A 163 9.47 4.11 -16.74
CA THR A 163 8.60 5.03 -16.03
C THR A 163 8.02 6.07 -16.98
N VAL A 164 6.84 6.58 -16.67
CA VAL A 164 6.26 7.74 -17.36
C VAL A 164 6.62 9.06 -16.66
N LEU A 165 7.21 9.01 -15.47
CA LEU A 165 7.62 10.17 -14.71
C LEU A 165 8.93 10.78 -15.25
N PRO A 166 9.15 12.09 -15.12
CA PRO A 166 10.45 12.67 -15.38
C PRO A 166 11.52 12.00 -14.50
N LEU A 167 12.65 11.61 -15.11
CA LEU A 167 13.68 10.83 -14.41
C LEU A 167 14.25 11.53 -13.17
N GLU A 168 14.32 12.87 -13.21
CA GLU A 168 14.85 13.70 -12.13
C GLU A 168 13.78 14.19 -11.15
N ALA A 169 12.49 13.90 -11.40
CA ALA A 169 11.44 14.24 -10.48
C ALA A 169 11.58 13.43 -9.19
N ARG A 170 11.68 14.16 -8.08
CA ARG A 170 11.84 13.56 -6.75
C ARG A 170 10.47 13.32 -6.13
N MET A 171 10.30 12.17 -5.51
CA MET A 171 9.10 11.80 -4.77
C MET A 171 9.46 11.04 -3.49
N PRO A 172 8.58 11.05 -2.47
CA PRO A 172 8.83 10.30 -1.25
C PRO A 172 8.66 8.80 -1.52
N TRP A 173 9.77 8.06 -1.40
CA TRP A 173 9.79 6.61 -1.44
C TRP A 173 9.77 6.04 -0.03
N VAL A 174 9.06 4.92 0.20
CA VAL A 174 8.89 4.36 1.55
C VAL A 174 8.91 2.83 1.55
N ALA A 175 9.46 2.24 2.61
CA ALA A 175 9.43 0.80 2.83
C ALA A 175 8.06 0.37 3.39
N PRO A 176 7.44 -0.72 2.89
CA PRO A 176 6.19 -1.23 3.45
C PRO A 176 6.24 -1.53 4.95
N ARG A 177 7.38 -2.01 5.46
CA ARG A 177 7.56 -2.26 6.89
C ARG A 177 7.48 -1.00 7.75
N ASP A 178 7.93 0.13 7.21
CA ASP A 178 7.88 1.41 7.92
C ASP A 178 6.45 1.95 8.00
N ILE A 179 5.66 1.76 6.93
CA ILE A 179 4.22 2.04 6.94
C ILE A 179 3.53 1.21 8.01
N ALA A 180 3.88 -0.08 8.09
CA ALA A 180 3.34 -0.99 9.10
C ALA A 180 3.70 -0.55 10.52
N GLU A 181 4.90 -0.02 10.74
CA GLU A 181 5.34 0.51 12.04
C GLU A 181 4.52 1.72 12.44
N VAL A 182 4.35 2.69 11.55
CA VAL A 182 3.49 3.87 11.79
C VAL A 182 2.04 3.43 12.07
N ALA A 183 1.50 2.48 11.30
CA ALA A 183 0.17 1.92 11.52
C ALA A 183 0.06 1.23 12.89
N ALA A 184 1.05 0.42 13.27
CA ALA A 184 1.07 -0.29 14.56
C ALA A 184 1.12 0.70 15.74
N LEU A 185 2.00 1.70 15.68
CA LEU A 185 2.10 2.74 16.69
C LEU A 185 0.78 3.52 16.83
N THR A 186 0.14 3.86 15.71
CA THR A 186 -1.14 4.56 15.70
C THR A 186 -2.27 3.69 16.30
N LEU A 187 -2.36 2.42 15.92
CA LEU A 187 -3.38 1.49 16.43
C LEU A 187 -3.21 1.20 17.92
N LEU A 188 -1.98 1.08 18.41
CA LEU A 188 -1.68 0.74 19.81
C LEU A 188 -1.79 1.97 20.74
N ASN A 189 -1.60 3.17 20.21
CA ASN A 189 -1.80 4.40 20.96
C ASN A 189 -3.31 4.64 21.16
N ARG A 190 -3.74 4.82 22.41
CA ARG A 190 -5.15 5.02 22.78
C ARG A 190 -5.50 6.48 23.06
N GLU A 191 -4.54 7.39 23.01
CA GLU A 191 -4.68 8.76 23.47
C GLU A 191 -5.02 9.76 22.37
N TRP A 192 -4.92 9.36 21.08
CA TRP A 192 -5.32 10.24 19.99
C TRP A 192 -6.82 10.16 19.72
N SER A 193 -7.38 11.27 19.22
CA SER A 193 -8.80 11.38 18.85
C SER A 193 -8.99 12.31 17.67
N GLY A 194 -10.18 12.24 17.08
CA GLY A 194 -10.59 13.07 15.96
C GLY A 194 -9.95 12.63 14.63
N ARG A 195 -10.02 13.52 13.64
CA ARG A 195 -9.48 13.29 12.30
C ARG A 195 -8.02 13.71 12.21
N ARG A 196 -7.19 12.83 11.69
CA ARG A 196 -5.76 13.06 11.48
C ARG A 196 -5.33 12.65 10.09
N VAL A 197 -4.39 13.39 9.51
CA VAL A 197 -3.61 13.00 8.33
C VAL A 197 -2.17 12.80 8.78
N GLN A 198 -1.58 11.68 8.40
CA GLN A 198 -0.20 11.35 8.69
C GLN A 198 0.49 10.93 7.40
N ALA A 199 1.36 11.78 6.86
CA ALA A 199 2.22 11.37 5.75
C ALA A 199 3.25 10.33 6.24
N VAL A 200 3.53 9.35 5.39
CA VAL A 200 4.52 8.30 5.66
C VAL A 200 5.53 8.29 4.52
N HIS A 201 6.60 9.03 4.73
CA HIS A 201 7.69 9.21 3.77
C HIS A 201 8.91 8.43 4.23
N GLY A 202 9.63 7.77 3.35
CA GLY A 202 10.95 7.22 3.69
C GLY A 202 11.98 8.35 3.92
N PRO A 203 13.24 8.03 4.19
CA PRO A 203 14.22 9.00 4.69
C PRO A 203 14.67 10.06 3.66
N ALA A 204 14.34 9.86 2.39
CA ALA A 204 14.69 10.79 1.31
C ALA A 204 13.65 10.76 0.20
N ASP A 205 13.49 11.91 -0.48
CA ASP A 205 12.84 11.94 -1.77
C ASP A 205 13.86 11.52 -2.82
N LEU A 206 13.53 10.51 -3.61
CA LEU A 206 14.42 9.96 -4.62
C LEU A 206 13.84 10.18 -6.01
N SER A 207 14.70 10.49 -6.96
CA SER A 207 14.40 10.45 -8.38
C SER A 207 14.60 9.03 -8.93
N TRP A 208 14.03 8.75 -10.09
CA TRP A 208 14.25 7.46 -10.75
C TRP A 208 15.73 7.25 -11.14
N SER A 209 16.45 8.32 -11.50
CA SER A 209 17.90 8.26 -11.74
C SER A 209 18.65 7.81 -10.49
N GLU A 210 18.36 8.38 -9.33
CA GLU A 210 18.98 7.98 -8.06
C GLU A 210 18.60 6.54 -7.66
N VAL A 211 17.35 6.12 -7.92
CA VAL A 211 16.91 4.73 -7.69
C VAL A 211 17.73 3.77 -8.54
N ALA A 212 17.92 4.04 -9.84
CA ALA A 212 18.75 3.22 -10.73
C ALA A 212 20.21 3.13 -10.26
N GLU A 213 20.80 4.24 -9.81
CA GLU A 213 22.16 4.24 -9.23
C GLU A 213 22.26 3.38 -7.97
N ILE A 214 21.27 3.46 -7.08
CA ILE A 214 21.23 2.64 -5.85
C ILE A 214 21.10 1.17 -6.23
N LEU A 215 20.18 0.82 -7.12
CA LEU A 215 19.98 -0.57 -7.59
C LEU A 215 21.25 -1.11 -8.25
N THR A 216 21.90 -0.35 -9.13
CA THR A 216 23.17 -0.74 -9.78
C THR A 216 24.23 -1.10 -8.75
N ARG A 217 24.39 -0.24 -7.72
CA ARG A 217 25.39 -0.43 -6.66
C ARG A 217 25.08 -1.64 -5.78
N GLU A 218 23.84 -1.76 -5.36
CA GLU A 218 23.46 -2.78 -4.36
C GLU A 218 23.26 -4.18 -4.99
N LEU A 219 22.86 -4.25 -6.27
CA LEU A 219 22.74 -5.52 -7.01
C LEU A 219 24.03 -5.94 -7.71
N GLY A 220 25.05 -5.05 -7.77
CA GLY A 220 26.33 -5.34 -8.40
C GLY A 220 26.27 -5.54 -9.92
N ARG A 221 25.22 -5.03 -10.57
CA ARG A 221 25.00 -5.07 -12.03
C ARG A 221 24.33 -3.78 -12.48
N GLU A 222 24.53 -3.43 -13.75
CA GLU A 222 23.93 -2.21 -14.29
C GLU A 222 22.39 -2.30 -14.28
N VAL A 223 21.76 -1.26 -13.76
CA VAL A 223 20.32 -1.02 -13.83
C VAL A 223 20.11 0.38 -14.39
N SER A 224 19.42 0.46 -15.50
CA SER A 224 19.01 1.70 -16.14
C SER A 224 17.52 1.93 -15.97
N VAL A 225 17.11 3.18 -16.11
CA VAL A 225 15.70 3.55 -16.16
C VAL A 225 15.45 4.44 -17.37
N GLU A 226 14.40 4.15 -18.12
CA GLU A 226 13.98 4.88 -19.30
C GLU A 226 12.62 5.54 -19.05
N ARG A 227 12.51 6.81 -19.43
CA ARG A 227 11.20 7.46 -19.49
C ARG A 227 10.55 7.14 -20.83
N ILE A 228 9.38 6.50 -20.77
CA ILE A 228 8.58 6.18 -21.96
C ILE A 228 7.34 7.09 -22.06
N ALA A 229 6.73 7.13 -23.24
CA ALA A 229 5.48 7.84 -23.43
C ALA A 229 4.32 7.17 -22.68
N ASP A 230 3.31 7.95 -22.32
CA ASP A 230 2.12 7.47 -21.60
C ASP A 230 1.38 6.40 -22.43
N ASP A 231 1.28 6.60 -23.74
CA ASP A 231 0.65 5.66 -24.65
C ASP A 231 1.42 4.33 -24.71
N ASP A 232 2.76 4.36 -24.67
CA ASP A 232 3.58 3.15 -24.67
C ASP A 232 3.38 2.36 -23.36
N MET A 233 3.37 3.04 -22.22
CA MET A 233 3.06 2.42 -20.93
C MET A 233 1.68 1.80 -20.96
N ARG A 234 0.67 2.55 -21.42
CA ARG A 234 -0.70 2.08 -21.53
C ARG A 234 -0.79 0.81 -22.40
N GLN A 235 -0.14 0.80 -23.57
CA GLN A 235 -0.11 -0.37 -24.45
C GLN A 235 0.59 -1.56 -23.79
N GLY A 236 1.64 -1.34 -23.03
CA GLY A 236 2.31 -2.37 -22.23
C GLY A 236 1.36 -3.01 -21.23
N LEU A 237 0.63 -2.22 -20.46
CA LEU A 237 -0.36 -2.69 -19.47
C LEU A 237 -1.49 -3.50 -20.14
N LEU A 238 -2.02 -3.00 -21.26
CA LEU A 238 -3.03 -3.72 -22.04
C LEU A 238 -2.50 -5.06 -22.58
N SER A 239 -1.26 -5.08 -23.09
CA SER A 239 -0.62 -6.28 -23.61
C SER A 239 -0.34 -7.32 -22.51
N ALA A 240 -0.14 -6.87 -21.27
CA ALA A 240 -0.06 -7.72 -20.08
C ALA A 240 -1.43 -8.24 -19.60
N GLY A 241 -2.52 -7.92 -20.31
CA GLY A 241 -3.87 -8.40 -20.01
C GLY A 241 -4.66 -7.53 -19.03
N MET A 242 -4.19 -6.32 -18.75
CA MET A 242 -4.90 -5.38 -17.88
C MET A 242 -6.13 -4.80 -18.61
N PRO A 243 -7.33 -4.76 -17.98
CA PRO A 243 -8.50 -4.10 -18.56
C PRO A 243 -8.21 -2.61 -18.85
N PRO A 244 -8.81 -2.03 -19.90
CA PRO A 244 -8.53 -0.65 -20.30
C PRO A 244 -8.74 0.38 -19.18
N ALA A 245 -9.85 0.31 -18.47
CA ALA A 245 -10.12 1.24 -17.37
C ALA A 245 -9.11 1.10 -16.23
N MET A 246 -8.67 -0.11 -15.93
CA MET A 246 -7.63 -0.37 -14.93
C MET A 246 -6.27 0.18 -15.39
N ALA A 247 -5.90 -0.03 -16.66
CA ALA A 247 -4.66 0.52 -17.23
C ALA A 247 -4.65 2.06 -17.15
N ASP A 248 -5.78 2.70 -17.46
CA ASP A 248 -5.94 4.15 -17.36
C ASP A 248 -5.87 4.63 -15.90
N ALA A 249 -6.47 3.91 -14.97
CA ALA A 249 -6.45 4.24 -13.55
C ALA A 249 -5.03 4.06 -12.93
N VAL A 250 -4.32 2.99 -13.27
CA VAL A 250 -2.92 2.75 -12.86
C VAL A 250 -2.00 3.83 -13.43
N LEU A 251 -2.10 4.11 -14.73
CA LEU A 251 -1.32 5.18 -15.37
C LEU A 251 -1.64 6.53 -14.73
N GLY A 252 -2.91 6.77 -14.41
CA GLY A 252 -3.42 7.98 -13.76
C GLY A 252 -2.74 8.29 -12.42
N MET A 253 -2.35 7.28 -11.65
CA MET A 253 -1.60 7.50 -10.39
C MET A 253 -0.28 8.23 -10.61
N SER A 254 0.44 7.92 -11.68
CA SER A 254 1.70 8.59 -12.02
C SER A 254 1.46 9.91 -12.73
N THR A 255 0.59 9.92 -13.75
CA THR A 255 0.37 11.11 -14.58
C THR A 255 -0.34 12.22 -13.80
N GLY A 256 -1.21 11.87 -12.88
CA GLY A 256 -1.93 12.81 -12.03
C GLY A 256 -1.05 13.50 -10.98
N LEU A 257 0.11 12.95 -10.66
CA LEU A 257 1.07 13.53 -9.71
C LEU A 257 2.28 14.20 -10.39
N ARG A 258 2.27 14.33 -11.70
CA ARG A 258 3.32 15.06 -12.44
C ARG A 258 3.19 16.57 -12.28
N GLY A 259 4.26 17.29 -12.63
CA GLY A 259 4.30 18.74 -12.64
C GLY A 259 4.50 19.33 -11.25
N ASP A 260 3.64 20.26 -10.88
CA ASP A 260 3.78 21.06 -9.65
C ASP A 260 3.14 20.41 -8.41
N PHE A 261 2.81 19.12 -8.47
CA PHE A 261 2.26 18.44 -7.30
C PHE A 261 3.30 18.34 -6.20
N VAL A 262 2.93 18.79 -5.01
CA VAL A 262 3.71 18.69 -3.78
C VAL A 262 2.80 18.05 -2.72
N PRO A 263 3.26 17.05 -1.98
CA PRO A 263 2.49 16.48 -0.87
C PRO A 263 2.07 17.55 0.14
N GLU A 264 0.84 17.45 0.65
CA GLU A 264 0.28 18.39 1.64
C GLU A 264 1.16 18.51 2.90
N GLN A 265 1.72 17.39 3.34
CA GLN A 265 2.63 17.39 4.49
C GLN A 265 4.08 17.30 4.03
N GLU A 266 4.86 18.27 4.46
CA GLU A 266 6.30 18.29 4.25
C GLU A 266 7.01 17.20 5.06
N ARG A 267 8.24 16.92 4.66
CA ARG A 267 9.14 16.02 5.40
C ARG A 267 9.50 16.62 6.76
N SER A 268 9.26 15.86 7.82
CA SER A 268 9.55 16.22 9.20
C SER A 268 9.99 14.99 10.00
N VAL A 269 10.28 15.16 11.26
CA VAL A 269 10.54 14.03 12.18
C VAL A 269 9.32 13.10 12.29
N GLU A 270 8.11 13.66 12.19
CA GLU A 270 6.86 12.90 12.31
C GLU A 270 6.50 12.16 11.02
N THR A 271 6.85 12.71 9.85
CA THR A 271 6.51 12.14 8.54
C THR A 271 7.62 11.28 7.93
N THR A 272 8.83 11.31 8.49
CA THR A 272 10.00 10.61 7.95
C THR A 272 10.24 9.29 8.67
N THR A 273 10.35 8.21 7.90
CA THR A 273 10.65 6.86 8.38
C THR A 273 12.09 6.45 8.07
N PRO A 274 12.68 5.47 8.80
CA PRO A 274 14.13 5.28 8.79
C PRO A 274 14.69 4.43 7.66
N THR A 275 13.88 3.55 7.02
CA THR A 275 14.41 2.56 6.09
C THR A 275 14.85 3.17 4.77
N ARG A 276 16.16 3.10 4.50
CA ARG A 276 16.73 3.57 3.22
C ARG A 276 16.51 2.53 2.12
N LEU A 277 16.31 2.97 0.88
CA LEU A 277 16.17 2.09 -0.28
C LEU A 277 17.31 1.06 -0.36
N ARG A 278 18.57 1.49 -0.20
CA ARG A 278 19.74 0.59 -0.21
C ARG A 278 19.64 -0.55 0.80
N SER A 279 19.11 -0.27 2.00
CA SER A 279 18.96 -1.29 3.05
C SER A 279 17.86 -2.28 2.67
N TRP A 280 16.74 -1.76 2.17
CA TRP A 280 15.63 -2.57 1.71
C TRP A 280 16.03 -3.47 0.52
N VAL A 281 16.83 -2.93 -0.43
CA VAL A 281 17.36 -3.74 -1.56
C VAL A 281 18.18 -4.93 -1.06
N ARG A 282 19.04 -4.73 -0.08
CA ARG A 282 19.87 -5.83 0.49
C ARG A 282 19.06 -6.83 1.29
N GLU A 283 18.08 -6.36 2.06
CA GLU A 283 17.34 -7.18 3.02
C GLU A 283 16.16 -7.92 2.37
N GLU A 284 15.50 -7.32 1.39
CA GLU A 284 14.24 -7.84 0.84
C GLU A 284 14.32 -8.11 -0.67
N LEU A 285 14.80 -7.13 -1.48
CA LEU A 285 14.78 -7.25 -2.93
C LEU A 285 15.75 -8.34 -3.43
N ALA A 286 16.98 -8.36 -2.94
CA ALA A 286 17.99 -9.32 -3.37
C ALA A 286 17.56 -10.77 -3.07
N GLY A 287 16.92 -11.00 -1.91
CA GLY A 287 16.33 -12.29 -1.56
C GLY A 287 15.19 -12.70 -2.48
N ALA A 288 14.28 -11.77 -2.77
CA ALA A 288 13.15 -12.03 -3.68
C ALA A 288 13.60 -12.39 -5.10
N LEU A 289 14.61 -11.71 -5.63
CA LEU A 289 15.20 -12.02 -6.93
C LEU A 289 15.90 -13.38 -6.95
N TYR A 290 16.62 -13.74 -5.87
CA TYR A 290 17.26 -15.06 -5.76
C TYR A 290 16.24 -16.21 -5.74
N ASP A 291 15.16 -16.06 -4.99
CA ASP A 291 14.09 -17.07 -4.90
C ASP A 291 13.37 -17.30 -6.23
N LEU A 292 13.30 -16.27 -7.08
CA LEU A 292 12.72 -16.36 -8.40
C LEU A 292 13.65 -17.09 -9.38
N ALA A 293 14.92 -16.72 -9.42
CA ALA A 293 15.92 -17.39 -10.27
C ALA A 293 15.97 -18.90 -9.98
N SER A 294 15.93 -19.28 -8.70
CA SER A 294 15.94 -20.67 -8.29
C SER A 294 14.66 -21.45 -8.67
N LYS A 295 13.51 -20.77 -8.77
CA LYS A 295 12.24 -21.39 -9.22
C LYS A 295 12.15 -21.53 -10.73
N SER A 296 12.82 -20.68 -11.51
CA SER A 296 12.87 -20.78 -12.96
C SER A 296 13.78 -21.94 -13.42
N GLU A 297 14.93 -22.13 -12.76
CA GLU A 297 15.86 -23.23 -13.02
C GLU A 297 15.31 -24.63 -12.63
N GLY A 298 14.35 -24.70 -11.71
CA GLY A 298 13.72 -25.97 -11.30
C GLY A 298 12.51 -26.39 -12.17
N ARG A 299 12.19 -25.66 -13.23
CA ARG A 299 11.09 -25.96 -14.17
C ARG A 299 11.55 -26.47 -15.54
N GLU A 300 12.85 -26.59 -15.77
CA GLU A 300 13.44 -27.33 -16.90
C GLU A 300 13.72 -28.80 -16.47
#